data_89bd2ca1abf61eeae36d34a6cf711b70
#
_entry.id   89bd2ca1abf61eeae36d34a6cf711b70
#
_cell.length_a   1.000
_cell.length_b   1.000
_cell.length_c   1.000
_cell.angle_alpha   90.00
_cell.angle_beta   90.00
_cell.angle_gamma   90.00
#
_symmetry.space_group_name_H-M   'P 1'
#
loop_
_entity.id
_entity.type
_entity.pdbx_description
1 polymer ?
#
loop_
_entity_poly.entity_id
_entity_poly.type
_entity_poly.pdbx_seq_one_letter_code
_entity_poly.pdbx_strand_id
1 'polypeptide(L)'
;FQGRGTDRLTLRPSWVASSTTAGFGALAENERDLDIEHMRRDVRAGFGLDLPADLEWVGDYEYETKKGRKIVAGLIGNTGGNPRSSLVPAPLDYRTNEGQTALRWNGERVQLQLGYEIATFDDANESLTWQNPFSQVGGWQVGAGVGYPTGFGRKATPPDNSFNQVSMAGGV
;
A
#
# COMPACT_ATOMS: atom_id res chain seq x y z
N PHE A 1 18.53 0.52 6.12
CA PHE A 1 17.90 1.00 7.35
C PHE A 1 16.76 0.03 7.69
N GLN A 2 16.84 -0.73 8.75
CA GLN A 2 15.77 -1.59 9.21
C GLN A 2 15.00 -0.83 10.30
N GLY A 3 13.84 -0.31 9.95
CA GLY A 3 12.86 0.16 10.91
C GLY A 3 11.94 -0.99 11.31
N ARG A 4 12.02 -1.45 12.54
CA ARG A 4 11.09 -2.43 13.12
C ARG A 4 10.21 -1.69 14.11
N GLY A 5 8.93 -1.50 13.76
CA GLY A 5 7.93 -1.01 14.68
C GLY A 5 6.91 -2.12 14.96
N THR A 6 6.74 -2.49 16.20
CA THR A 6 5.67 -3.38 16.62
C THR A 6 4.71 -2.58 17.47
N ASP A 7 3.53 -2.30 16.93
CA ASP A 7 2.42 -1.76 17.68
C ASP A 7 1.41 -2.87 17.93
N ARG A 8 1.22 -3.21 19.19
CA ARG A 8 0.19 -4.16 19.60
C ARG A 8 -1.14 -3.41 19.70
N LEU A 9 -2.05 -3.70 18.80
CA LEU A 9 -3.38 -3.13 18.81
C LEU A 9 -4.40 -4.18 19.14
N THR A 10 -5.13 -3.97 20.25
CA THR A 10 -6.35 -4.70 20.53
C THR A 10 -7.47 -4.04 19.72
N LEU A 11 -7.91 -4.72 18.67
CA LEU A 11 -9.03 -4.25 17.85
C LEU A 11 -10.34 -4.49 18.63
N ARG A 12 -10.71 -3.54 19.47
CA ARG A 12 -12.07 -3.51 20.01
C ARG A 12 -12.95 -2.81 19.00
N PRO A 13 -14.05 -3.43 18.56
CA PRO A 13 -15.03 -2.71 17.77
C PRO A 13 -15.52 -1.51 18.56
N SER A 14 -15.36 -0.31 17.98
CA SER A 14 -15.76 0.94 18.63
C SER A 14 -17.28 1.19 18.64
N TRP A 15 -18.08 0.19 18.30
CA TRP A 15 -19.53 0.32 18.33
C TRP A 15 -20.11 -0.22 19.62
N VAL A 16 -21.00 0.54 20.19
CA VAL A 16 -21.87 0.07 21.26
C VAL A 16 -22.94 -0.82 20.61
N ALA A 17 -23.01 -2.06 21.05
CA ALA A 17 -24.11 -2.93 20.65
C ALA A 17 -25.44 -2.23 20.97
N SER A 18 -26.24 -1.91 19.95
CA SER A 18 -27.61 -1.48 20.17
C SER A 18 -28.44 -2.70 20.57
N SER A 19 -29.53 -2.49 21.30
CA SER A 19 -30.44 -3.55 21.76
C SER A 19 -31.05 -4.40 20.64
N THR A 20 -30.87 -4.02 19.39
CA THR A 20 -31.30 -4.74 18.19
C THR A 20 -30.26 -5.70 17.63
N THR A 21 -29.09 -5.79 18.25
CA THR A 21 -27.96 -6.61 17.77
C THR A 21 -27.89 -7.92 18.56
N ALA A 22 -28.92 -8.70 18.52
CA ALA A 22 -28.94 -10.05 19.12
C ALA A 22 -27.82 -10.99 18.63
N GLY A 23 -27.09 -10.59 17.59
CA GLY A 23 -25.94 -11.33 17.05
C GLY A 23 -24.59 -11.00 17.67
N PHE A 24 -24.48 -10.02 18.56
CA PHE A 24 -23.21 -9.61 19.17
C PHE A 24 -22.90 -10.25 20.54
N GLY A 25 -23.71 -11.19 20.98
CA GLY A 25 -23.48 -11.87 22.27
C GLY A 25 -22.12 -12.56 22.40
N ALA A 26 -21.51 -12.90 21.29
CA ALA A 26 -20.19 -13.53 21.23
C ALA A 26 -19.06 -12.56 20.82
N LEU A 27 -19.28 -11.24 20.87
CA LEU A 27 -18.28 -10.28 20.41
C LEU A 27 -17.00 -10.33 21.26
N ALA A 28 -17.13 -10.39 22.57
CA ALA A 28 -15.99 -10.50 23.47
C ALA A 28 -15.20 -11.81 23.28
N GLU A 29 -15.88 -12.89 22.88
CA GLU A 29 -15.26 -14.18 22.60
C GLU A 29 -14.54 -14.20 21.24
N ASN A 30 -14.90 -13.28 20.34
CA ASN A 30 -14.31 -13.14 19.00
C ASN A 30 -13.27 -12.02 18.91
N GLU A 31 -13.04 -11.26 19.97
CA GLU A 31 -11.94 -10.29 20.03
C GLU A 31 -10.61 -11.02 19.97
N ARG A 32 -9.73 -10.53 19.13
CA ARG A 32 -8.37 -11.06 18.95
C ARG A 32 -7.36 -9.94 19.06
N ASP A 33 -6.31 -10.19 19.81
CA ASP A 33 -5.11 -9.37 19.76
C ASP A 33 -4.40 -9.60 18.43
N LEU A 34 -4.13 -8.53 17.72
CA LEU A 34 -3.38 -8.57 16.46
C LEU A 34 -2.13 -7.74 16.60
N ASP A 35 -1.01 -8.36 16.32
CA ASP A 35 0.25 -7.64 16.20
C ASP A 35 0.28 -6.89 14.86
N ILE A 36 0.42 -5.57 14.97
CA ILE A 36 0.63 -4.71 13.81
C ILE A 36 2.11 -4.49 13.67
N GLU A 37 2.69 -5.24 12.77
CA GLU A 37 4.11 -5.18 12.45
C GLU A 37 4.28 -4.98 10.96
N HIS A 38 5.24 -4.15 10.57
CA HIS A 38 5.69 -4.09 9.19
C HIS A 38 7.21 -4.06 9.13
N MET A 39 7.73 -4.76 8.15
CA MET A 39 9.14 -4.85 7.85
C MET A 39 9.40 -4.22 6.49
N ARG A 40 10.37 -3.34 6.44
CA ARG A 40 10.89 -2.76 5.20
C ARG A 40 12.32 -3.25 5.01
N ARG A 41 12.62 -3.70 3.80
CA ARG A 41 13.97 -4.07 3.37
C ARG A 41 14.26 -3.37 2.07
N ASP A 42 15.40 -2.74 2.00
CA ASP A 42 15.89 -2.08 0.80
C ASP A 42 17.29 -2.59 0.46
N VAL A 43 17.56 -2.69 -0.82
CA VAL A 43 18.86 -2.98 -1.40
C VAL A 43 19.13 -1.92 -2.45
N ARG A 44 20.29 -1.31 -2.37
CA ARG A 44 20.76 -0.29 -3.33
C ARG A 44 22.07 -0.69 -3.93
N ALA A 45 22.21 -0.44 -5.21
CA ALA A 45 23.45 -0.61 -5.95
C ALA A 45 23.61 0.56 -6.92
N GLY A 46 24.83 1.04 -7.07
CA GLY A 46 25.13 2.11 -8.01
C GLY A 46 26.50 1.89 -8.63
N PHE A 47 26.72 2.49 -9.80
CA PHE A 47 27.99 2.49 -10.47
C PHE A 47 28.26 3.86 -11.12
N GLY A 48 29.53 4.16 -11.30
CA GLY A 48 30.03 5.27 -12.10
C GLY A 48 31.23 4.79 -12.90
N LEU A 49 31.23 5.03 -14.19
CA LEU A 49 32.29 4.64 -15.11
C LEU A 49 32.72 5.82 -15.96
N ASP A 50 33.98 6.17 -15.88
CA ASP A 50 34.60 7.12 -16.79
C ASP A 50 34.93 6.40 -18.10
N LEU A 51 34.42 6.92 -19.20
CA LEU A 51 34.59 6.41 -20.54
C LEU A 51 35.50 7.35 -21.37
N PRO A 52 36.12 6.88 -22.43
CA PRO A 52 36.87 7.73 -23.34
C PRO A 52 36.03 8.91 -23.88
N ALA A 53 36.70 9.99 -24.29
CA ALA A 53 36.09 11.19 -24.87
C ALA A 53 35.20 11.99 -23.91
N ASP A 54 35.63 12.12 -22.65
CA ASP A 54 34.96 12.89 -21.61
C ASP A 54 33.50 12.46 -21.32
N LEU A 55 33.25 11.18 -21.54
CA LEU A 55 31.98 10.54 -21.23
C LEU A 55 32.03 9.91 -19.83
N GLU A 56 30.95 10.07 -19.10
CA GLU A 56 30.69 9.41 -17.82
C GLU A 56 29.37 8.65 -17.91
N TRP A 57 29.35 7.39 -17.52
CA TRP A 57 28.14 6.60 -17.40
C TRP A 57 27.88 6.26 -15.95
N VAL A 58 26.74 6.72 -15.43
CA VAL A 58 26.32 6.48 -14.04
C VAL A 58 25.00 5.73 -14.03
N GLY A 59 24.77 4.98 -12.96
CA GLY A 59 23.51 4.32 -12.75
C GLY A 59 23.32 3.94 -11.30
N ASP A 60 22.05 3.94 -10.89
CA ASP A 60 21.60 3.56 -9.55
C ASP A 60 20.39 2.63 -9.70
N TYR A 61 20.29 1.69 -8.80
CA TYR A 61 19.16 0.80 -8.68
C TYR A 61 18.80 0.61 -7.22
N GLU A 62 17.51 0.73 -6.92
CA GLU A 62 16.95 0.45 -5.61
C GLU A 62 15.84 -0.59 -5.72
N TYR A 63 15.90 -1.60 -4.88
CA TYR A 63 14.85 -2.57 -4.69
C TYR A 63 14.36 -2.51 -3.26
N GLU A 64 13.06 -2.27 -3.06
CA GLU A 64 12.43 -2.22 -1.76
C GLU A 64 11.32 -3.25 -1.65
N THR A 65 11.23 -3.88 -0.47
CA THR A 65 10.06 -4.67 -0.08
C THR A 65 9.50 -4.17 1.23
N LYS A 66 8.18 -4.10 1.31
CA LYS A 66 7.46 -3.77 2.54
C LYS A 66 6.38 -4.80 2.81
N LYS A 67 6.57 -5.59 3.87
CA LYS A 67 5.67 -6.68 4.26
C LYS A 67 5.15 -6.48 5.68
N GLY A 68 3.92 -6.96 5.93
CA GLY A 68 3.33 -6.93 7.26
C GLY A 68 1.86 -6.57 7.27
N ARG A 69 1.45 -5.73 8.23
CA ARG A 69 0.07 -5.29 8.40
C ARG A 69 0.03 -3.82 8.78
N LYS A 70 -0.97 -3.11 8.26
CA LYS A 70 -1.32 -1.74 8.66
C LYS A 70 -2.79 -1.70 9.07
N ILE A 71 -3.16 -0.64 9.78
CA ILE A 71 -4.55 -0.41 10.13
C ILE A 71 -5.17 0.51 9.09
N VAL A 72 -6.36 0.14 8.65
CA VAL A 72 -7.18 0.97 7.77
C VAL A 72 -8.59 1.08 8.32
N ALA A 73 -9.32 2.13 7.97
CA ALA A 73 -10.74 2.22 8.25
C ALA A 73 -11.53 1.36 7.26
N GLY A 74 -12.36 0.47 7.80
CA GLY A 74 -13.36 -0.29 7.06
C GLY A 74 -14.75 0.21 7.38
N LEU A 75 -15.58 0.45 6.38
CA LEU A 75 -16.99 0.79 6.61
C LEU A 75 -17.74 -0.43 7.12
N ILE A 76 -18.52 -0.26 8.17
CA ILE A 76 -19.35 -1.29 8.75
C ILE A 76 -20.75 -0.75 9.00
N GLY A 77 -21.73 -1.54 8.65
CA GLY A 77 -23.14 -1.26 8.87
C GLY A 77 -23.59 0.06 8.28
N ASN A 78 -24.78 0.10 7.87
CA ASN A 78 -25.53 1.33 7.65
C ASN A 78 -26.99 1.07 7.90
N THR A 79 -27.55 1.82 8.81
CA THR A 79 -28.99 1.92 8.92
C THR A 79 -29.33 3.39 8.91
N GLY A 80 -29.88 3.86 7.80
CA GLY A 80 -30.51 5.17 7.76
C GLY A 80 -29.59 6.38 7.94
N GLY A 81 -28.46 6.44 7.23
CA GLY A 81 -27.67 7.66 7.09
C GLY A 81 -26.58 7.88 8.14
N ASN A 82 -26.26 6.89 8.93
CA ASN A 82 -25.20 6.99 9.95
C ASN A 82 -24.10 5.93 9.69
N PRO A 83 -23.24 6.11 8.66
CA PRO A 83 -22.18 5.17 8.37
C PRO A 83 -21.22 5.10 9.56
N ARG A 84 -20.83 3.89 9.91
CA ARG A 84 -19.83 3.65 10.97
C ARG A 84 -18.61 3.01 10.34
N SER A 85 -17.47 3.22 10.96
CA SER A 85 -16.22 2.59 10.56
C SER A 85 -15.61 1.83 11.73
N SER A 86 -14.88 0.79 11.40
CA SER A 86 -14.03 0.06 12.32
C SER A 86 -12.61 0.04 11.81
N LEU A 87 -11.68 -0.22 12.70
CA LEU A 87 -10.29 -0.47 12.34
C LEU A 87 -10.16 -1.91 11.83
N VAL A 88 -9.60 -2.05 10.64
CA VAL A 88 -9.42 -3.34 9.98
C VAL A 88 -7.94 -3.52 9.65
N PRO A 89 -7.33 -4.66 10.01
CA PRO A 89 -5.95 -4.95 9.63
C PRO A 89 -5.89 -5.20 8.12
N ALA A 90 -5.05 -4.45 7.43
CA ALA A 90 -4.78 -4.62 6.01
C ALA A 90 -3.40 -5.25 5.81
N PRO A 91 -3.27 -6.29 4.99
CA PRO A 91 -1.98 -6.84 4.65
C PRO A 91 -1.16 -5.83 3.85
N LEU A 92 0.14 -5.89 4.03
CA LEU A 92 1.14 -5.17 3.25
C LEU A 92 2.03 -6.22 2.58
N ASP A 93 2.13 -6.20 1.28
CA ASP A 93 3.13 -6.94 0.50
C ASP A 93 3.48 -6.14 -0.75
N TYR A 94 4.27 -5.09 -0.55
CA TYR A 94 4.69 -4.16 -1.58
C TYR A 94 6.09 -4.50 -2.07
N ARG A 95 6.30 -4.32 -3.36
CA ARG A 95 7.60 -4.34 -4.02
C ARG A 95 7.74 -3.08 -4.86
N THR A 96 8.86 -2.40 -4.67
CA THR A 96 9.20 -1.23 -5.47
C THR A 96 10.56 -1.46 -6.09
N ASN A 97 10.67 -1.19 -7.39
CA ASN A 97 11.95 -1.15 -8.10
C ASN A 97 12.10 0.25 -8.68
N GLU A 98 13.24 0.85 -8.44
CA GLU A 98 13.61 2.14 -9.01
C GLU A 98 14.99 2.00 -9.63
N GLY A 99 15.13 2.40 -10.87
CA GLY A 99 16.39 2.38 -11.59
C GLY A 99 16.57 3.66 -12.37
N GLN A 100 17.75 4.22 -12.30
CA GLN A 100 18.12 5.37 -13.12
C GLN A 100 19.50 5.16 -13.72
N THR A 101 19.68 5.64 -14.94
CA THR A 101 20.99 5.69 -15.58
C THR A 101 21.13 6.97 -16.38
N ALA A 102 22.34 7.49 -16.45
CA ALA A 102 22.64 8.67 -17.24
C ALA A 102 24.00 8.56 -17.91
N LEU A 103 24.05 8.99 -19.16
CA LEU A 103 25.26 9.22 -19.89
C LEU A 103 25.50 10.74 -19.94
N ARG A 104 26.64 11.16 -19.44
CA ARG A 104 27.08 12.56 -19.38
C ARG A 104 28.30 12.76 -20.27
N TRP A 105 28.27 13.81 -21.03
CA TRP A 105 29.43 14.24 -21.82
C TRP A 105 29.84 15.64 -21.39
N ASN A 106 31.08 15.79 -20.95
CA ASN A 106 31.63 17.03 -20.40
C ASN A 106 32.73 17.58 -21.33
N GLY A 107 32.33 18.09 -22.50
CA GLY A 107 33.26 18.78 -23.40
C GLY A 107 33.71 20.15 -22.85
N GLU A 108 34.75 20.74 -23.45
CA GLU A 108 35.34 22.01 -23.00
C GLU A 108 34.36 23.20 -22.93
N ARG A 109 33.37 23.21 -23.80
CA ARG A 109 32.39 24.33 -23.90
C ARG A 109 30.93 23.89 -23.86
N VAL A 110 30.67 22.60 -24.02
CA VAL A 110 29.33 22.05 -24.12
C VAL A 110 29.25 20.86 -23.17
N GLN A 111 28.15 20.80 -22.43
CA GLN A 111 27.83 19.66 -21.59
C GLN A 111 26.50 19.08 -22.07
N LEU A 112 26.41 17.75 -22.17
CA LEU A 112 25.21 17.03 -22.54
C LEU A 112 24.96 15.90 -21.55
N GLN A 113 23.70 15.67 -21.24
CA GLN A 113 23.27 14.53 -20.42
C GLN A 113 22.04 13.90 -21.05
N LEU A 114 22.07 12.58 -21.16
CA LEU A 114 20.94 11.74 -21.51
C LEU A 114 20.67 10.82 -20.32
N GLY A 115 19.46 10.88 -19.79
CA GLY A 115 19.03 10.09 -18.64
C GLY A 115 17.85 9.20 -18.98
N TYR A 116 17.80 8.05 -18.31
CA TYR A 116 16.66 7.14 -18.32
C TYR A 116 16.33 6.73 -16.89
N GLU A 117 15.04 6.76 -16.55
CA GLU A 117 14.52 6.36 -15.25
C GLU A 117 13.36 5.38 -15.45
N ILE A 118 13.33 4.35 -14.63
CA ILE A 118 12.25 3.39 -14.54
C ILE A 118 11.88 3.18 -13.06
N ALA A 119 10.58 3.19 -12.78
CA ALA A 119 10.06 2.80 -11.47
C ALA A 119 8.88 1.86 -11.64
N THR A 120 8.81 0.83 -10.80
CA THR A 120 7.66 -0.07 -10.72
C THR A 120 7.23 -0.23 -9.27
N PHE A 121 5.94 -0.30 -9.08
CA PHE A 121 5.32 -0.61 -7.80
C PHE A 121 4.32 -1.75 -7.99
N ASP A 122 4.46 -2.80 -7.19
CA ASP A 122 3.58 -3.97 -7.18
C ASP A 122 3.00 -4.18 -5.77
N ASP A 123 1.69 -4.40 -5.67
CA ASP A 123 1.01 -4.84 -4.46
C ASP A 123 0.47 -6.25 -4.66
N ALA A 124 0.97 -7.22 -3.91
CA ALA A 124 0.51 -8.60 -4.00
C ALA A 124 -0.96 -8.80 -3.58
N ASN A 125 -1.59 -7.76 -3.03
CA ASN A 125 -2.99 -7.79 -2.60
C ASN A 125 -3.83 -6.87 -3.48
N GLU A 126 -4.77 -7.41 -4.22
CA GLU A 126 -5.69 -6.63 -5.07
C GLU A 126 -6.75 -5.89 -4.26
N SER A 127 -7.15 -6.44 -3.14
CA SER A 127 -8.20 -5.87 -2.30
C SER A 127 -8.17 -6.41 -0.88
N LEU A 128 -8.70 -5.60 0.02
CA LEU A 128 -9.02 -5.98 1.40
C LEU A 128 -10.52 -6.22 1.50
N THR A 129 -10.90 -7.40 1.98
CA THR A 129 -12.29 -7.75 2.24
C THR A 129 -12.49 -8.04 3.72
N TRP A 130 -13.55 -7.53 4.30
CA TRP A 130 -13.91 -7.78 5.71
C TRP A 130 -15.37 -8.12 5.84
N GLN A 131 -15.70 -8.95 6.81
CA GLN A 131 -17.07 -9.27 7.13
C GLN A 131 -17.72 -8.10 7.88
N ASN A 132 -18.93 -7.72 7.45
CA ASN A 132 -19.72 -6.76 8.19
C ASN A 132 -20.49 -7.49 9.29
N PRO A 133 -20.30 -7.11 10.56
CA PRO A 133 -21.00 -7.74 11.67
C PRO A 133 -22.52 -7.51 11.62
N PHE A 134 -22.97 -6.50 10.87
CA PHE A 134 -24.39 -6.18 10.67
C PHE A 134 -25.00 -6.85 9.42
N SER A 135 -24.44 -7.95 8.97
CA SER A 135 -24.87 -8.65 7.76
C SER A 135 -26.35 -9.09 7.77
N GLN A 136 -26.98 -9.11 8.94
CA GLN A 136 -28.40 -9.45 9.13
C GLN A 136 -29.30 -8.22 9.23
N VAL A 137 -28.77 -7.01 9.19
CA VAL A 137 -29.50 -5.75 9.47
C VAL A 137 -29.33 -4.74 8.34
N GLY A 138 -30.44 -4.25 7.82
CA GLY A 138 -30.49 -3.19 6.82
C GLY A 138 -29.88 -3.58 5.48
N GLY A 139 -29.33 -2.62 4.74
CA GLY A 139 -28.79 -2.79 3.39
C GLY A 139 -27.57 -3.71 3.26
N TRP A 140 -27.13 -4.33 4.33
CA TRP A 140 -26.03 -5.29 4.37
C TRP A 140 -26.53 -6.76 4.40
N GLN A 141 -27.84 -6.97 4.35
CA GLN A 141 -28.41 -8.32 4.26
C GLN A 141 -28.04 -8.97 2.92
N VAL A 142 -27.76 -10.27 2.98
CA VAL A 142 -27.65 -11.09 1.78
C VAL A 142 -29.01 -11.08 1.06
N GLY A 143 -29.05 -10.67 -0.20
CA GLY A 143 -30.28 -10.64 -1.01
C GLY A 143 -31.14 -9.39 -0.86
N ALA A 144 -30.75 -8.39 -0.10
CA ALA A 144 -31.53 -7.16 0.08
C ALA A 144 -31.49 -6.18 -1.11
N GLY A 145 -30.87 -6.53 -2.22
CA GLY A 145 -30.88 -5.74 -3.45
C GLY A 145 -30.09 -4.42 -3.40
N VAL A 146 -29.38 -4.15 -2.33
CA VAL A 146 -28.63 -2.91 -2.12
C VAL A 146 -27.16 -3.21 -1.93
N GLY A 147 -26.37 -3.05 -2.96
CA GLY A 147 -24.93 -2.80 -2.96
C GLY A 147 -23.96 -3.80 -2.29
N TYR A 148 -24.40 -4.61 -1.33
CA TYR A 148 -23.55 -5.53 -0.57
C TYR A 148 -24.21 -6.89 -0.36
N PRO A 149 -24.42 -7.67 -1.42
CA PRO A 149 -25.23 -8.89 -1.38
C PRO A 149 -24.63 -10.00 -0.52
N THR A 150 -23.36 -9.91 -0.16
CA THR A 150 -22.65 -10.96 0.59
C THR A 150 -22.43 -10.65 2.08
N GLY A 151 -22.81 -9.47 2.54
CA GLY A 151 -22.50 -9.02 3.91
C GLY A 151 -21.04 -8.70 4.15
N PHE A 152 -20.28 -8.48 3.08
CA PHE A 152 -18.84 -8.12 3.15
C PHE A 152 -18.60 -6.72 2.64
N GLY A 153 -17.72 -5.97 3.30
CA GLY A 153 -17.11 -4.77 2.77
C GLY A 153 -15.86 -5.12 1.99
N ARG A 154 -15.60 -4.36 0.92
CA ARG A 154 -14.39 -4.52 0.11
C ARG A 154 -13.78 -3.16 -0.21
N LYS A 155 -12.47 -3.06 -0.15
CA LYS A 155 -11.69 -1.89 -0.52
C LYS A 155 -10.53 -2.31 -1.41
N ALA A 156 -10.34 -1.61 -2.52
CA ALA A 156 -9.16 -1.80 -3.35
C ALA A 156 -7.89 -1.40 -2.58
N THR A 157 -6.83 -2.12 -2.80
CA THR A 157 -5.48 -1.74 -2.40
C THR A 157 -4.85 -0.83 -3.46
N PRO A 158 -3.67 -0.25 -3.22
CA PRO A 158 -2.97 0.52 -4.24
C PRO A 158 -2.75 -0.34 -5.49
N PRO A 159 -3.09 0.17 -6.69
CA PRO A 159 -2.86 -0.58 -7.92
C PRO A 159 -1.37 -0.64 -8.25
N ASP A 160 -0.99 -1.70 -8.92
CA ASP A 160 0.32 -1.79 -9.56
C ASP A 160 0.49 -0.65 -10.55
N ASN A 161 1.67 -0.11 -10.62
CA ASN A 161 1.99 0.94 -11.57
C ASN A 161 3.43 0.82 -12.08
N SER A 162 3.68 1.46 -13.22
CA SER A 162 5.01 1.60 -13.78
C SER A 162 5.19 3.01 -14.34
N PHE A 163 6.39 3.52 -14.19
CA PHE A 163 6.81 4.82 -14.67
C PHE A 163 8.10 4.65 -15.49
N ASN A 164 8.19 5.34 -16.62
CA ASN A 164 9.37 5.40 -17.45
C ASN A 164 9.58 6.84 -17.93
N GLN A 165 10.79 7.33 -17.82
CA GLN A 165 11.14 8.67 -18.25
C GLN A 165 12.49 8.67 -18.98
N VAL A 166 12.52 9.38 -20.11
CA VAL A 166 13.76 9.77 -20.79
C VAL A 166 13.94 11.27 -20.59
N SER A 167 15.13 11.67 -20.18
CA SER A 167 15.49 13.08 -20.00
C SER A 167 16.71 13.45 -20.80
N MET A 168 16.75 14.67 -21.31
CA MET A 168 17.92 15.23 -22.00
C MET A 168 18.15 16.65 -21.50
N ALA A 169 19.38 16.95 -21.17
CA ALA A 169 19.82 18.26 -20.74
C ALA A 169 21.12 18.66 -21.43
N GLY A 170 21.31 19.95 -21.67
CA GLY A 170 22.55 20.47 -22.25
C GLY A 170 22.80 21.88 -21.78
N GLY A 171 24.08 22.26 -21.76
CA GLY A 171 24.55 23.58 -21.37
C GLY A 171 25.78 24.01 -22.18
N VAL A 172 25.99 25.33 -22.30
CA VAL A 172 27.15 25.98 -22.92
C VAL A 172 27.70 27.03 -21.99
#